data_5602c7e323b1e2644b22f0c3467f0e4e
#
_entry.id   5602c7e323b1e2644b22f0c3467f0e4e
#
_cell.length_a   1.000
_cell.length_b   1.000
_cell.length_c   1.000
_cell.angle_alpha   90.00
_cell.angle_beta   90.00
_cell.angle_gamma   90.00
#
_symmetry.space_group_name_H-M   'P 1'
#
loop_
_entity.id
_entity.type
_entity.pdbx_description
1 polymer ?
#
loop_
_entity_poly.entity_id
_entity_poly.type
_entity_poly.pdbx_seq_one_letter_code
_entity_poly.pdbx_strand_id
1 'polypeptide(L)'
;MNTKLSIYLSFALCTLLSQGVLAQTVTLDQAVKNALKNDPVLAQINATVETLEAKAVADAQLPDPKATLAFQSFPVDDFNRTREGMTQIVTGISQKIPRGRTLKYKSKQTQFRAESVQAETYLRAVSVKREVRRLWLDLYYWNHAENTIKRSETLLQQIIEATELHYGTGGRNVQDVISAELELSVLQDKKIDVQRKVDALKADLTKWSGYVLAQGKLDEVFPRLPQVKAYDVIEQLLTAHPQIQIVDAMIESERQGVNIAKAQYKPGFDIGVNYGFREGDLPNGQERPDFLTAKLTFDLPLFVDKRQDKQLAASNFKVSAVQYQRDDILRDLLAQLQRSYSNWQRYDERATHYDHSVLRRAKENFEASLEAYGEDRTNFASLMRAQVVELDTKLNYIKIKTERAKAQADLLYLQGDGHE
;
A
#
# COMPACT_ATOMS: atom_id res chain seq x y z
N MET A 1 28.83 -53.47 -49.51
CA MET A 1 27.42 -53.80 -49.87
C MET A 1 26.52 -52.71 -49.29
N ASN A 2 25.91 -52.03 -50.16
CA ASN A 2 25.21 -50.73 -50.04
C ASN A 2 24.15 -50.65 -48.96
N THR A 3 24.14 -49.56 -48.18
CA THR A 3 22.93 -48.96 -47.64
C THR A 3 22.97 -47.45 -47.79
N LYS A 4 22.14 -46.97 -48.68
CA LYS A 4 21.93 -45.56 -49.00
C LYS A 4 21.21 -44.88 -47.83
N LEU A 5 21.88 -43.85 -47.26
CA LEU A 5 21.32 -42.95 -46.28
C LEU A 5 20.41 -41.96 -46.99
N SER A 6 19.10 -42.08 -46.83
CA SER A 6 18.08 -41.18 -47.37
C SER A 6 17.83 -40.05 -46.33
N ILE A 7 18.37 -38.88 -46.61
CA ILE A 7 18.13 -37.67 -45.81
C ILE A 7 16.80 -37.07 -46.24
N TYR A 8 15.74 -37.32 -45.46
CA TYR A 8 14.48 -36.57 -45.59
C TYR A 8 14.63 -35.24 -44.86
N LEU A 9 14.82 -34.20 -45.67
CA LEU A 9 14.78 -32.82 -45.26
C LEU A 9 13.30 -32.47 -44.97
N SER A 10 12.87 -32.67 -43.73
CA SER A 10 11.57 -32.20 -43.27
C SER A 10 11.65 -30.67 -43.07
N PHE A 11 11.21 -29.96 -44.10
CA PHE A 11 10.95 -28.51 -44.03
C PHE A 11 9.72 -28.32 -43.12
N ALA A 12 9.94 -28.25 -41.81
CA ALA A 12 8.92 -27.81 -40.86
C ALA A 12 8.66 -26.35 -41.13
N LEU A 13 7.59 -26.11 -41.88
CA LEU A 13 6.99 -24.81 -42.08
C LEU A 13 6.53 -24.29 -40.71
N CYS A 14 7.41 -23.60 -40.00
CA CYS A 14 7.05 -22.73 -38.85
C CYS A 14 6.14 -21.64 -39.39
N THR A 15 4.84 -21.94 -39.50
CA THR A 15 3.82 -20.90 -39.53
C THR A 15 3.88 -20.20 -38.17
N LEU A 16 4.67 -19.13 -38.13
CA LEU A 16 4.52 -18.06 -37.16
C LEU A 16 3.08 -17.56 -37.32
N LEU A 17 2.19 -18.14 -36.53
CA LEU A 17 0.95 -17.50 -36.15
C LEU A 17 1.38 -16.23 -35.41
N SER A 18 1.61 -15.17 -36.19
CA SER A 18 1.48 -13.82 -35.69
C SER A 18 0.03 -13.72 -35.23
N GLN A 19 -0.23 -14.14 -33.98
CA GLN A 19 -1.38 -13.67 -33.25
C GLN A 19 -1.21 -12.17 -33.25
N GLY A 20 -1.88 -11.50 -34.18
CA GLY A 20 -2.09 -10.08 -34.09
C GLY A 20 -2.59 -9.86 -32.69
N VAL A 21 -1.77 -9.24 -31.84
CA VAL A 21 -2.21 -8.71 -30.56
C VAL A 21 -3.23 -7.66 -30.96
N LEU A 22 -4.49 -8.11 -31.13
CA LEU A 22 -5.63 -7.20 -31.12
C LEU A 22 -5.38 -6.37 -29.88
N ALA A 23 -5.12 -5.08 -30.05
CA ALA A 23 -4.88 -4.15 -28.98
C ALA A 23 -6.11 -4.22 -28.08
N GLN A 24 -6.02 -5.10 -27.07
CA GLN A 24 -7.10 -5.40 -26.15
C GLN A 24 -7.33 -4.11 -25.37
N THR A 25 -8.52 -3.54 -25.54
CA THR A 25 -8.91 -2.34 -24.78
C THR A 25 -8.86 -2.73 -23.31
N VAL A 26 -8.00 -2.05 -22.57
CA VAL A 26 -7.81 -2.29 -21.15
C VAL A 26 -8.83 -1.49 -20.36
N THR A 27 -9.51 -2.13 -19.42
CA THR A 27 -10.50 -1.49 -18.55
C THR A 27 -9.89 -1.18 -17.16
N LEU A 28 -10.47 -0.19 -16.47
CA LEU A 28 -10.09 0.15 -15.11
C LEU A 28 -10.19 -1.06 -14.17
N ASP A 29 -11.24 -1.88 -14.27
CA ASP A 29 -11.43 -3.05 -13.43
C ASP A 29 -10.33 -4.11 -13.63
N GLN A 30 -9.89 -4.29 -14.89
CA GLN A 30 -8.76 -5.19 -15.17
C GLN A 30 -7.46 -4.66 -14.56
N ALA A 31 -7.21 -3.35 -14.63
CA ALA A 31 -6.04 -2.73 -14.04
C ALA A 31 -6.04 -2.89 -12.51
N VAL A 32 -7.17 -2.65 -11.84
CA VAL A 32 -7.34 -2.84 -10.39
C VAL A 32 -7.16 -4.30 -9.98
N LYS A 33 -7.81 -5.24 -10.67
CA LYS A 33 -7.67 -6.68 -10.38
C LYS A 33 -6.22 -7.15 -10.52
N ASN A 34 -5.55 -6.70 -11.57
CA ASN A 34 -4.16 -7.09 -11.81
C ASN A 34 -3.20 -6.50 -10.78
N ALA A 35 -3.43 -5.24 -10.37
CA ALA A 35 -2.66 -4.59 -9.33
C ALA A 35 -2.75 -5.33 -7.99
N LEU A 36 -3.95 -5.74 -7.59
CA LEU A 36 -4.16 -6.51 -6.36
C LEU A 36 -3.53 -7.90 -6.43
N LYS A 37 -3.66 -8.58 -7.58
CA LYS A 37 -3.13 -9.94 -7.75
C LYS A 37 -1.60 -10.00 -7.68
N ASN A 38 -0.92 -8.98 -8.19
CA ASN A 38 0.53 -8.97 -8.35
C ASN A 38 1.24 -8.03 -7.35
N ASP A 39 0.56 -7.55 -6.32
CA ASP A 39 1.17 -6.64 -5.34
C ASP A 39 2.13 -7.38 -4.40
N PRO A 40 3.45 -7.14 -4.50
CA PRO A 40 4.44 -7.79 -3.64
C PRO A 40 4.31 -7.38 -2.18
N VAL A 41 3.72 -6.22 -1.89
CA VAL A 41 3.49 -5.75 -0.52
C VAL A 41 2.42 -6.58 0.17
N LEU A 42 1.37 -7.03 -0.54
CA LEU A 42 0.40 -7.98 0.01
C LEU A 42 1.05 -9.31 0.38
N ALA A 43 1.94 -9.84 -0.46
CA ALA A 43 2.69 -11.05 -0.15
C ALA A 43 3.63 -10.85 1.07
N GLN A 44 4.29 -9.70 1.16
CA GLN A 44 5.12 -9.33 2.32
C GLN A 44 4.30 -9.28 3.62
N ILE A 45 3.12 -8.64 3.61
CA ILE A 45 2.24 -8.55 4.77
C ILE A 45 1.81 -9.95 5.21
N ASN A 46 1.37 -10.81 4.30
CA ASN A 46 0.98 -12.18 4.60
C ASN A 46 2.12 -12.99 5.23
N ALA A 47 3.33 -12.91 4.67
CA ALA A 47 4.51 -13.56 5.26
C ALA A 47 4.83 -13.02 6.67
N THR A 48 4.57 -11.73 6.93
CA THR A 48 4.73 -11.13 8.27
C THR A 48 3.68 -11.65 9.24
N VAL A 49 2.43 -11.83 8.80
CA VAL A 49 1.35 -12.46 9.60
C VAL A 49 1.76 -13.87 9.99
N GLU A 50 2.15 -14.72 9.03
CA GLU A 50 2.61 -16.09 9.29
C GLU A 50 3.80 -16.12 10.27
N THR A 51 4.73 -15.16 10.14
CA THR A 51 5.86 -15.02 11.08
C THR A 51 5.38 -14.74 12.51
N LEU A 52 4.42 -13.83 12.68
CA LEU A 52 3.88 -13.47 13.99
C LEU A 52 3.03 -14.60 14.57
N GLU A 53 2.27 -15.32 13.77
CA GLU A 53 1.49 -16.48 14.22
C GLU A 53 2.42 -17.59 14.71
N ALA A 54 3.46 -17.95 13.96
CA ALA A 54 4.47 -18.91 14.39
C ALA A 54 5.16 -18.45 15.67
N LYS A 55 5.50 -17.16 15.77
CA LYS A 55 6.09 -16.57 16.99
C LYS A 55 5.13 -16.62 18.18
N ALA A 56 3.84 -16.41 17.97
CA ALA A 56 2.85 -16.49 19.05
C ALA A 56 2.77 -17.92 19.65
N VAL A 57 2.93 -18.94 18.82
CA VAL A 57 3.03 -20.34 19.28
C VAL A 57 4.32 -20.53 20.11
N ALA A 58 5.46 -20.04 19.63
CA ALA A 58 6.73 -20.13 20.35
C ALA A 58 6.70 -19.37 21.68
N ASP A 59 6.10 -18.16 21.70
CA ASP A 59 5.97 -17.34 22.91
C ASP A 59 5.09 -17.99 24.00
N ALA A 60 4.27 -18.97 23.64
CA ALA A 60 3.46 -19.75 24.61
C ALA A 60 4.25 -20.87 25.27
N GLN A 61 5.39 -21.28 24.71
CA GLN A 61 6.15 -22.41 25.20
C GLN A 61 7.05 -22.07 26.40
N LEU A 62 7.31 -23.06 27.23
CA LEU A 62 8.35 -22.93 28.26
C LEU A 62 9.72 -22.76 27.58
N PRO A 63 10.64 -21.99 28.22
CA PRO A 63 12.01 -21.98 27.75
C PRO A 63 12.63 -23.40 27.89
N ASP A 64 13.62 -23.67 27.03
CA ASP A 64 14.29 -24.96 27.04
C ASP A 64 14.85 -25.33 28.43
N PRO A 65 14.76 -26.61 28.84
CA PRO A 65 15.42 -27.09 30.03
C PRO A 65 16.94 -26.94 29.90
N LYS A 66 17.61 -26.64 31.02
CA LYS A 66 19.07 -26.50 31.06
C LYS A 66 19.69 -27.77 31.58
N ALA A 67 20.58 -28.37 30.79
CA ALA A 67 21.46 -29.42 31.29
C ALA A 67 22.70 -28.80 31.96
N THR A 68 23.15 -29.39 33.05
CA THR A 68 24.33 -28.95 33.78
C THR A 68 25.31 -30.11 33.86
N LEU A 69 26.59 -29.85 33.60
CA LEU A 69 27.73 -30.69 33.94
C LEU A 69 28.72 -29.81 34.68
N ALA A 70 29.08 -30.19 35.89
CA ALA A 70 30.01 -29.40 36.71
C ALA A 70 30.99 -30.33 37.44
N PHE A 71 32.23 -29.90 37.48
CA PHE A 71 33.30 -30.48 38.34
C PHE A 71 33.34 -29.65 39.60
N GLN A 72 32.80 -30.21 40.69
CA GLN A 72 32.57 -29.46 41.92
C GLN A 72 33.57 -29.88 43.02
N SER A 73 34.11 -28.88 43.71
CA SER A 73 34.99 -29.04 44.88
C SER A 73 36.24 -29.86 44.60
N PHE A 74 36.82 -29.74 43.40
CA PHE A 74 38.11 -30.33 43.09
C PHE A 74 39.22 -29.53 43.78
N PRO A 75 40.19 -30.19 44.48
CA PRO A 75 41.37 -29.52 45.00
C PRO A 75 42.18 -28.92 43.84
N VAL A 76 42.57 -27.64 43.95
CA VAL A 76 43.29 -26.92 42.88
C VAL A 76 44.79 -27.28 42.79
N ASP A 77 45.33 -27.93 43.80
CA ASP A 77 46.73 -28.31 43.89
C ASP A 77 47.05 -29.63 43.16
N ASP A 78 46.12 -30.60 43.13
CA ASP A 78 46.34 -31.91 42.53
C ASP A 78 45.15 -32.47 41.71
N PHE A 79 44.03 -31.80 41.71
CA PHE A 79 42.76 -32.23 41.10
C PHE A 79 42.33 -33.66 41.47
N ASN A 80 42.76 -34.12 42.64
CA ASN A 80 42.44 -35.48 43.11
C ASN A 80 40.95 -35.65 43.43
N ARG A 81 40.33 -36.69 42.84
CA ARG A 81 38.88 -36.94 42.99
C ARG A 81 38.50 -37.57 44.30
N THR A 82 39.43 -38.25 44.93
CA THR A 82 39.18 -39.08 46.09
C THR A 82 39.66 -38.45 47.39
N ARG A 83 40.52 -37.42 47.37
CA ARG A 83 41.11 -36.81 48.58
C ARG A 83 40.05 -36.11 49.43
N GLU A 84 39.21 -35.31 48.85
CA GLU A 84 38.23 -34.51 49.54
C GLU A 84 36.82 -35.14 49.47
N GLY A 85 36.14 -35.19 50.59
CA GLY A 85 34.84 -35.81 50.71
C GLY A 85 33.70 -35.11 49.95
N MET A 86 33.93 -33.86 49.51
CA MET A 86 32.97 -33.07 48.75
C MET A 86 33.23 -32.99 47.25
N THR A 87 34.34 -33.63 46.82
CA THR A 87 34.66 -33.68 45.35
C THR A 87 33.64 -34.53 44.63
N GLN A 88 33.04 -33.99 43.58
CA GLN A 88 32.03 -34.70 42.81
C GLN A 88 31.94 -34.17 41.37
N ILE A 89 31.50 -35.02 40.48
CA ILE A 89 31.06 -34.64 39.14
C ILE A 89 29.53 -34.56 39.20
N VAL A 90 29.01 -33.35 38.94
CA VAL A 90 27.57 -33.10 39.01
C VAL A 90 26.99 -33.06 37.60
N THR A 91 25.99 -33.87 37.36
CA THR A 91 25.12 -33.75 36.16
C THR A 91 23.70 -33.44 36.63
N GLY A 92 22.98 -32.63 35.84
CA GLY A 92 21.64 -32.25 36.24
C GLY A 92 20.82 -31.64 35.13
N ILE A 93 19.55 -31.44 35.43
CA ILE A 93 18.60 -30.76 34.56
C ILE A 93 17.79 -29.78 35.37
N SER A 94 17.54 -28.58 34.83
CA SER A 94 16.64 -27.60 35.42
C SER A 94 15.67 -27.02 34.42
N GLN A 95 14.46 -26.66 34.89
CA GLN A 95 13.40 -26.07 34.12
C GLN A 95 12.95 -24.76 34.76
N LYS A 96 13.04 -23.67 33.98
CA LYS A 96 12.51 -22.37 34.38
C LYS A 96 11.02 -22.28 34.07
N ILE A 97 10.22 -21.88 35.06
CA ILE A 97 8.79 -21.59 34.98
C ILE A 97 8.61 -20.08 35.14
N PRO A 98 8.27 -19.34 34.06
CA PRO A 98 8.08 -17.89 34.10
C PRO A 98 6.98 -17.46 35.06
N ARG A 99 7.04 -16.19 35.50
CA ARG A 99 6.14 -15.60 36.48
C ARG A 99 4.68 -15.63 36.05
N GLY A 100 3.82 -16.22 36.82
CA GLY A 100 2.38 -16.26 36.61
C GLY A 100 1.97 -16.80 35.23
N ARG A 101 1.20 -16.01 34.47
CA ARG A 101 0.74 -16.38 33.13
C ARG A 101 1.48 -15.61 32.04
N THR A 102 2.74 -15.23 32.24
CA THR A 102 3.52 -14.40 31.30
C THR A 102 3.55 -14.98 29.89
N LEU A 103 3.75 -16.29 29.73
CA LEU A 103 3.79 -16.96 28.42
C LEU A 103 2.45 -16.82 27.69
N LYS A 104 1.33 -17.05 28.37
CA LYS A 104 0.00 -16.87 27.82
C LYS A 104 -0.22 -15.43 27.35
N TYR A 105 0.19 -14.44 28.13
CA TYR A 105 0.02 -13.03 27.79
C TYR A 105 0.96 -12.60 26.65
N LYS A 106 2.19 -13.14 26.59
CA LYS A 106 3.10 -12.90 25.47
C LYS A 106 2.55 -13.45 24.16
N SER A 107 2.08 -14.69 24.17
CA SER A 107 1.45 -15.30 23.02
C SER A 107 0.26 -14.47 22.52
N LYS A 108 -0.64 -14.07 23.44
CA LYS A 108 -1.77 -13.20 23.08
C LYS A 108 -1.33 -11.83 22.56
N GLN A 109 -0.28 -11.24 23.13
CA GLN A 109 0.28 -9.98 22.65
C GLN A 109 0.74 -10.11 21.20
N THR A 110 1.44 -11.20 20.89
CA THR A 110 1.93 -11.48 19.53
C THR A 110 0.78 -11.82 18.56
N GLN A 111 -0.28 -12.52 19.04
CA GLN A 111 -1.50 -12.75 18.25
C GLN A 111 -2.18 -11.44 17.86
N PHE A 112 -2.39 -10.51 18.79
CA PHE A 112 -2.98 -9.21 18.48
C PHE A 112 -2.09 -8.36 17.56
N ARG A 113 -0.76 -8.53 17.60
CA ARG A 113 0.15 -7.95 16.61
C ARG A 113 -0.06 -8.57 15.22
N ALA A 114 -0.27 -9.89 15.14
CA ALA A 114 -0.61 -10.54 13.89
C ALA A 114 -1.94 -10.02 13.33
N GLU A 115 -2.97 -9.86 14.19
CA GLU A 115 -4.26 -9.26 13.78
C GLU A 115 -4.10 -7.83 13.29
N SER A 116 -3.25 -7.01 13.92
CA SER A 116 -2.93 -5.65 13.46
C SER A 116 -2.31 -5.67 12.06
N VAL A 117 -1.32 -6.54 11.82
CA VAL A 117 -0.69 -6.70 10.51
C VAL A 117 -1.66 -7.30 9.48
N GLN A 118 -2.55 -8.23 9.89
CA GLN A 118 -3.60 -8.75 9.02
C GLN A 118 -4.54 -7.63 8.54
N ALA A 119 -4.89 -6.67 9.41
CA ALA A 119 -5.69 -5.51 9.02
C ALA A 119 -4.97 -4.59 8.01
N GLU A 120 -3.62 -4.58 7.98
CA GLU A 120 -2.85 -3.88 6.96
C GLU A 120 -3.10 -4.44 5.54
N THR A 121 -3.43 -5.74 5.41
CA THR A 121 -3.80 -6.33 4.12
C THR A 121 -5.04 -5.65 3.53
N TYR A 122 -6.06 -5.40 4.35
CA TYR A 122 -7.26 -4.69 3.93
C TYR A 122 -6.98 -3.23 3.60
N LEU A 123 -6.19 -2.56 4.43
CA LEU A 123 -5.77 -1.18 4.17
C LEU A 123 -4.99 -1.08 2.86
N ARG A 124 -4.09 -2.04 2.61
CA ARG A 124 -3.32 -2.09 1.35
C ARG A 124 -4.23 -2.27 0.16
N ALA A 125 -5.20 -3.18 0.24
CA ALA A 125 -6.13 -3.45 -0.86
C ALA A 125 -6.96 -2.21 -1.23
N VAL A 126 -7.56 -1.52 -0.26
CA VAL A 126 -8.35 -0.29 -0.53
C VAL A 126 -7.45 0.86 -1.02
N SER A 127 -6.22 0.95 -0.52
CA SER A 127 -5.24 1.95 -0.97
C SER A 127 -4.80 1.72 -2.41
N VAL A 128 -4.51 0.47 -2.80
CA VAL A 128 -4.17 0.10 -4.18
C VAL A 128 -5.33 0.40 -5.12
N LYS A 129 -6.56 0.05 -4.75
CA LYS A 129 -7.76 0.38 -5.55
C LYS A 129 -7.88 1.89 -5.78
N ARG A 130 -7.73 2.69 -4.72
CA ARG A 130 -7.78 4.16 -4.82
C ARG A 130 -6.70 4.69 -5.74
N GLU A 131 -5.46 4.27 -5.56
CA GLU A 131 -4.31 4.76 -6.32
C GLU A 131 -4.42 4.42 -7.82
N VAL A 132 -4.74 3.16 -8.14
CA VAL A 132 -4.93 2.72 -9.53
C VAL A 132 -6.10 3.46 -10.19
N ARG A 133 -7.22 3.67 -9.47
CA ARG A 133 -8.35 4.47 -9.98
C ARG A 133 -7.94 5.90 -10.29
N ARG A 134 -7.15 6.54 -9.44
CA ARG A 134 -6.67 7.92 -9.62
C ARG A 134 -5.73 8.02 -10.82
N LEU A 135 -4.72 7.15 -10.90
CA LEU A 135 -3.79 7.10 -12.03
C LEU A 135 -4.50 6.85 -13.37
N TRP A 136 -5.47 5.92 -13.36
CA TRP A 136 -6.28 5.63 -14.54
C TRP A 136 -7.11 6.82 -15.00
N LEU A 137 -7.74 7.54 -14.07
CA LEU A 137 -8.54 8.73 -14.37
C LEU A 137 -7.67 9.87 -14.90
N ASP A 138 -6.46 10.06 -14.34
CA ASP A 138 -5.51 11.03 -14.85
C ASP A 138 -5.03 10.66 -16.25
N LEU A 139 -4.74 9.37 -16.51
CA LEU A 139 -4.37 8.90 -17.84
C LEU A 139 -5.52 9.05 -18.85
N TYR A 140 -6.76 8.78 -18.43
CA TYR A 140 -7.95 9.03 -19.23
C TYR A 140 -8.07 10.52 -19.63
N TYR A 141 -7.89 11.44 -18.67
CA TYR A 141 -7.92 12.88 -18.94
C TYR A 141 -6.86 13.28 -19.96
N TRP A 142 -5.63 12.87 -19.79
CA TRP A 142 -4.53 13.29 -20.68
C TRP A 142 -4.64 12.69 -22.07
N ASN A 143 -5.13 11.45 -22.24
CA ASN A 143 -5.42 10.89 -23.55
C ASN A 143 -6.55 11.66 -24.27
N HIS A 144 -7.59 12.05 -23.53
CA HIS A 144 -8.66 12.88 -24.11
C HIS A 144 -8.18 14.29 -24.43
N ALA A 145 -7.31 14.87 -23.62
CA ALA A 145 -6.67 16.15 -23.88
C ALA A 145 -5.82 16.08 -25.16
N GLU A 146 -5.02 15.04 -25.35
CA GLU A 146 -4.25 14.83 -26.57
C GLU A 146 -5.14 14.77 -27.82
N ASN A 147 -6.22 13.99 -27.77
CA ASN A 147 -7.17 13.89 -28.86
C ASN A 147 -7.88 15.23 -29.16
N THR A 148 -8.22 15.99 -28.12
CA THR A 148 -8.85 17.31 -28.26
C THR A 148 -7.88 18.30 -28.89
N ILE A 149 -6.62 18.32 -28.47
CA ILE A 149 -5.56 19.17 -29.02
C ILE A 149 -5.29 18.79 -30.49
N LYS A 150 -5.18 17.51 -30.83
CA LYS A 150 -5.01 17.05 -32.22
C LYS A 150 -6.13 17.55 -33.16
N ARG A 151 -7.39 17.50 -32.69
CA ARG A 151 -8.53 18.06 -33.50
C ARG A 151 -8.42 19.56 -33.66
N SER A 152 -8.01 20.28 -32.61
CA SER A 152 -7.80 21.73 -32.70
C SER A 152 -6.60 22.08 -33.59
N GLU A 153 -5.54 21.30 -33.60
CA GLU A 153 -4.38 21.42 -34.49
C GLU A 153 -4.81 21.30 -35.96
N THR A 154 -5.60 20.26 -36.28
CA THR A 154 -6.13 20.07 -37.65
C THR A 154 -7.02 21.23 -38.11
N LEU A 155 -7.89 21.72 -37.23
CA LEU A 155 -8.76 22.85 -37.50
C LEU A 155 -7.95 24.15 -37.72
N LEU A 156 -6.94 24.40 -36.89
CA LEU A 156 -6.08 25.57 -37.04
C LEU A 156 -5.26 25.52 -38.31
N GLN A 157 -4.78 24.35 -38.76
CA GLN A 157 -4.13 24.19 -40.06
C GLN A 157 -5.06 24.58 -41.20
N GLN A 158 -6.33 24.16 -41.18
CA GLN A 158 -7.31 24.56 -42.18
C GLN A 158 -7.56 26.08 -42.20
N ILE A 159 -7.58 26.72 -41.04
CA ILE A 159 -7.72 28.17 -40.91
C ILE A 159 -6.49 28.88 -41.49
N ILE A 160 -5.26 28.36 -41.26
CA ILE A 160 -4.02 28.89 -41.82
C ILE A 160 -4.06 28.84 -43.34
N GLU A 161 -4.36 27.68 -43.94
CA GLU A 161 -4.46 27.49 -45.38
C GLU A 161 -5.47 28.49 -46.02
N ALA A 162 -6.65 28.67 -45.37
CA ALA A 162 -7.64 29.64 -45.82
C ALA A 162 -7.13 31.09 -45.72
N THR A 163 -6.39 31.42 -44.64
CA THR A 163 -5.82 32.76 -44.44
C THR A 163 -4.73 33.09 -45.49
N GLU A 164 -3.86 32.13 -45.79
CA GLU A 164 -2.82 32.25 -46.81
C GLU A 164 -3.41 32.49 -48.23
N LEU A 165 -4.46 31.75 -48.57
CA LEU A 165 -5.19 31.95 -49.86
C LEU A 165 -5.76 33.35 -49.94
N HIS A 166 -6.37 33.87 -48.89
CA HIS A 166 -6.92 35.24 -48.86
C HIS A 166 -5.81 36.30 -48.88
N TYR A 167 -4.66 36.07 -48.26
CA TYR A 167 -3.49 36.95 -48.33
C TYR A 167 -2.98 37.05 -49.80
N GLY A 168 -2.86 35.92 -50.52
CA GLY A 168 -2.44 35.88 -51.93
C GLY A 168 -3.34 36.67 -52.86
N THR A 169 -4.61 36.91 -52.49
CA THR A 169 -5.57 37.72 -53.23
C THR A 169 -5.64 39.18 -52.80
N GLY A 170 -4.79 39.60 -51.84
CA GLY A 170 -4.70 40.98 -51.33
C GLY A 170 -5.72 41.38 -50.26
N GLY A 171 -6.46 40.40 -49.69
CA GLY A 171 -7.52 40.64 -48.71
C GLY A 171 -7.12 40.59 -47.24
N ARG A 172 -5.87 40.18 -46.89
CA ARG A 172 -5.43 39.94 -45.51
C ARG A 172 -4.02 40.44 -45.25
N ASN A 173 -3.67 40.66 -43.98
CA ASN A 173 -2.34 41.09 -43.54
C ASN A 173 -1.42 39.91 -43.30
N VAL A 174 -0.12 40.04 -43.60
CA VAL A 174 0.94 39.06 -43.28
C VAL A 174 0.95 38.75 -41.77
N GLN A 175 0.60 39.74 -40.94
CA GLN A 175 0.53 39.57 -39.46
C GLN A 175 -0.47 38.48 -39.06
N ASP A 176 -1.58 38.29 -39.76
CA ASP A 176 -2.58 37.27 -39.46
C ASP A 176 -2.02 35.86 -39.71
N VAL A 177 -1.26 35.69 -40.80
CA VAL A 177 -0.59 34.41 -41.13
C VAL A 177 0.45 34.07 -40.08
N ILE A 178 1.35 35.03 -39.73
CA ILE A 178 2.39 34.82 -38.73
C ILE A 178 1.77 34.51 -37.32
N SER A 179 0.67 35.18 -36.99
CA SER A 179 -0.04 34.91 -35.75
C SER A 179 -0.65 33.50 -35.70
N ALA A 180 -1.18 33.04 -36.83
CA ALA A 180 -1.75 31.70 -36.97
C ALA A 180 -0.66 30.61 -36.83
N GLU A 181 0.49 30.78 -37.47
CA GLU A 181 1.64 29.89 -37.33
C GLU A 181 2.19 29.84 -35.92
N LEU A 182 2.23 30.98 -35.22
CA LEU A 182 2.61 31.05 -33.81
C LEU A 182 1.65 30.24 -32.93
N GLU A 183 0.34 30.42 -33.08
CA GLU A 183 -0.67 29.67 -32.35
C GLU A 183 -0.57 28.16 -32.62
N LEU A 184 -0.29 27.76 -33.87
CA LEU A 184 -0.03 26.37 -34.22
C LEU A 184 1.20 25.82 -33.48
N SER A 185 2.29 26.59 -33.41
CA SER A 185 3.50 26.23 -32.71
C SER A 185 3.26 26.08 -31.20
N VAL A 186 2.48 26.98 -30.58
CA VAL A 186 2.07 26.90 -29.16
C VAL A 186 1.20 25.64 -28.91
N LEU A 187 0.32 25.31 -29.87
CA LEU A 187 -0.52 24.11 -29.74
C LEU A 187 0.30 22.81 -29.86
N GLN A 188 1.31 22.81 -30.72
CA GLN A 188 2.27 21.70 -30.83
C GLN A 188 3.10 21.52 -29.59
N ASP A 189 3.57 22.58 -28.92
CA ASP A 189 4.25 22.53 -27.63
C ASP A 189 3.33 21.95 -26.55
N LYS A 190 2.07 22.43 -26.46
CA LYS A 190 1.07 21.84 -25.54
C LYS A 190 0.90 20.34 -25.78
N LYS A 191 0.90 19.87 -27.04
CA LYS A 191 0.79 18.45 -27.37
C LYS A 191 1.98 17.64 -26.87
N ILE A 192 3.20 18.16 -27.01
CA ILE A 192 4.42 17.52 -26.50
C ILE A 192 4.35 17.39 -24.96
N ASP A 193 3.93 18.44 -24.24
CA ASP A 193 3.78 18.38 -22.78
C ASP A 193 2.71 17.35 -22.36
N VAL A 194 1.61 17.25 -23.09
CA VAL A 194 0.58 16.23 -22.84
C VAL A 194 1.13 14.83 -23.06
N GLN A 195 1.88 14.58 -24.13
CA GLN A 195 2.52 13.28 -24.40
C GLN A 195 3.47 12.89 -23.27
N ARG A 196 4.30 13.83 -22.82
CA ARG A 196 5.18 13.62 -21.66
C ARG A 196 4.39 13.19 -20.40
N LYS A 197 3.22 13.79 -20.14
CA LYS A 197 2.34 13.43 -19.02
C LYS A 197 1.72 12.05 -19.17
N VAL A 198 1.29 11.70 -20.39
CA VAL A 198 0.78 10.36 -20.72
C VAL A 198 1.85 9.30 -20.46
N ASP A 199 3.09 9.53 -20.94
CA ASP A 199 4.19 8.59 -20.78
C ASP A 199 4.56 8.40 -19.29
N ALA A 200 4.59 9.48 -18.51
CA ALA A 200 4.84 9.41 -17.07
C ALA A 200 3.75 8.60 -16.34
N LEU A 201 2.46 8.84 -16.64
CA LEU A 201 1.36 8.12 -16.03
C LEU A 201 1.32 6.63 -16.43
N LYS A 202 1.70 6.30 -17.67
CA LYS A 202 1.87 4.91 -18.10
C LYS A 202 3.00 4.23 -17.33
N ALA A 203 4.12 4.92 -17.08
CA ALA A 203 5.20 4.41 -16.26
C ALA A 203 4.75 4.16 -14.81
N ASP A 204 4.02 5.10 -14.22
CA ASP A 204 3.45 4.96 -12.87
C ASP A 204 2.44 3.79 -12.81
N LEU A 205 1.57 3.65 -13.81
CA LEU A 205 0.61 2.56 -13.89
C LEU A 205 1.29 1.20 -14.07
N THR A 206 2.46 1.14 -14.72
CA THR A 206 3.25 -0.08 -14.90
C THR A 206 3.63 -0.71 -13.56
N LYS A 207 3.92 0.10 -12.54
CA LYS A 207 4.20 -0.37 -11.17
C LYS A 207 3.06 -1.22 -10.60
N TRP A 208 1.82 -0.89 -10.93
CA TRP A 208 0.62 -1.49 -10.36
C TRP A 208 0.04 -2.61 -11.23
N SER A 209 -0.15 -2.35 -12.50
CA SER A 209 -0.87 -3.26 -13.41
C SER A 209 0.03 -4.11 -14.30
N GLY A 210 1.35 -3.84 -14.29
CA GLY A 210 2.33 -4.44 -15.19
C GLY A 210 2.41 -3.75 -16.55
N TYR A 211 3.52 -3.95 -17.25
CA TYR A 211 3.85 -3.25 -18.49
C TYR A 211 2.79 -3.41 -19.59
N VAL A 212 2.33 -4.64 -19.82
CA VAL A 212 1.40 -4.96 -20.92
C VAL A 212 0.08 -4.19 -20.78
N LEU A 213 -0.49 -4.15 -19.58
CA LEU A 213 -1.74 -3.42 -19.33
C LEU A 213 -1.54 -1.89 -19.36
N ALA A 214 -0.42 -1.41 -18.83
CA ALA A 214 -0.12 0.02 -18.83
C ALA A 214 0.07 0.60 -20.23
N GLN A 215 0.54 -0.19 -21.20
CA GLN A 215 0.73 0.21 -22.61
C GLN A 215 -0.48 -0.07 -23.49
N GLY A 216 -1.50 -0.76 -22.98
CA GLY A 216 -2.72 -1.06 -23.72
C GLY A 216 -3.50 0.19 -24.16
N LYS A 217 -4.33 0.05 -25.20
CA LYS A 217 -5.25 1.13 -25.59
C LYS A 217 -6.33 1.26 -24.52
N LEU A 218 -6.48 2.47 -23.97
CA LEU A 218 -7.55 2.76 -23.02
C LEU A 218 -8.92 2.74 -23.70
N ASP A 219 -9.92 2.31 -22.94
CA ASP A 219 -11.31 2.48 -23.35
C ASP A 219 -11.62 3.98 -23.51
N GLU A 220 -12.32 4.33 -24.59
CA GLU A 220 -12.75 5.71 -24.85
C GLU A 220 -13.94 6.12 -23.96
N VAL A 221 -14.62 5.14 -23.37
CA VAL A 221 -15.74 5.36 -22.47
C VAL A 221 -15.25 5.84 -21.10
N PHE A 222 -15.88 6.89 -20.56
CA PHE A 222 -15.55 7.36 -19.22
C PHE A 222 -15.75 6.24 -18.18
N PRO A 223 -14.73 5.91 -17.35
CA PRO A 223 -14.82 4.79 -16.43
C PRO A 223 -15.90 5.02 -15.38
N ARG A 224 -16.72 4.00 -15.17
CA ARG A 224 -17.76 4.01 -14.12
C ARG A 224 -17.15 3.49 -12.83
N LEU A 225 -17.28 4.27 -11.77
CA LEU A 225 -16.91 3.85 -10.42
C LEU A 225 -18.17 3.38 -9.65
N PRO A 226 -18.01 2.52 -8.63
CA PRO A 226 -19.08 2.14 -7.75
C PRO A 226 -19.79 3.35 -7.10
N GLN A 227 -21.04 3.17 -6.69
CA GLN A 227 -21.80 4.25 -6.06
C GLN A 227 -21.24 4.59 -4.68
N VAL A 228 -21.23 5.88 -4.37
CA VAL A 228 -20.87 6.40 -3.04
C VAL A 228 -22.07 6.35 -2.13
N LYS A 229 -21.86 5.89 -0.91
CA LYS A 229 -22.89 5.92 0.16
C LYS A 229 -23.12 7.35 0.64
N ALA A 230 -24.23 7.58 1.35
CA ALA A 230 -24.51 8.88 1.96
C ALA A 230 -23.43 9.26 3.00
N TYR A 231 -23.24 10.55 3.24
CA TYR A 231 -22.20 11.08 4.13
C TYR A 231 -22.24 10.45 5.52
N ASP A 232 -23.40 10.45 6.14
CA ASP A 232 -23.65 9.89 7.48
C ASP A 232 -23.36 8.39 7.56
N VAL A 233 -23.66 7.64 6.50
CA VAL A 233 -23.32 6.22 6.42
C VAL A 233 -21.80 6.01 6.35
N ILE A 234 -21.08 6.80 5.53
CA ILE A 234 -19.62 6.71 5.47
C ILE A 234 -19.00 7.10 6.81
N GLU A 235 -19.49 8.16 7.45
CA GLU A 235 -19.02 8.60 8.77
C GLU A 235 -19.12 7.48 9.81
N GLN A 236 -20.22 6.74 9.85
CA GLN A 236 -20.36 5.56 10.72
C GLN A 236 -19.38 4.44 10.38
N LEU A 237 -19.13 4.20 9.10
CA LEU A 237 -18.17 3.18 8.63
C LEU A 237 -16.71 3.51 8.97
N LEU A 238 -16.35 4.79 9.20
CA LEU A 238 -14.99 5.16 9.56
C LEU A 238 -14.50 4.49 10.85
N THR A 239 -15.38 4.19 11.78
CA THR A 239 -15.04 3.47 13.02
C THR A 239 -14.59 2.03 12.78
N ALA A 240 -15.00 1.44 11.66
CA ALA A 240 -14.59 0.11 11.20
C ALA A 240 -13.57 0.18 10.03
N HIS A 241 -13.06 1.37 9.71
CA HIS A 241 -12.06 1.53 8.64
C HIS A 241 -10.79 0.74 8.96
N PRO A 242 -10.11 0.10 7.97
CA PRO A 242 -8.92 -0.72 8.22
C PRO A 242 -7.82 -0.02 9.02
N GLN A 243 -7.61 1.29 8.85
CA GLN A 243 -6.66 2.05 9.69
C GLN A 243 -7.04 2.03 11.18
N ILE A 244 -8.33 2.05 11.51
CA ILE A 244 -8.81 1.97 12.89
C ILE A 244 -8.66 0.53 13.41
N GLN A 245 -8.97 -0.48 12.60
CA GLN A 245 -8.80 -1.89 12.99
C GLN A 245 -7.34 -2.21 13.33
N ILE A 246 -6.38 -1.69 12.56
CA ILE A 246 -4.94 -1.82 12.85
C ILE A 246 -4.64 -1.34 14.26
N VAL A 247 -5.08 -0.13 14.60
CA VAL A 247 -4.76 0.49 15.90
C VAL A 247 -5.57 -0.15 17.03
N ASP A 248 -6.81 -0.57 16.78
CA ASP A 248 -7.61 -1.30 17.78
C ASP A 248 -6.93 -2.64 18.17
N ALA A 249 -6.40 -3.39 17.20
CA ALA A 249 -5.59 -4.58 17.48
C ALA A 249 -4.29 -4.24 18.23
N MET A 250 -3.64 -3.11 17.90
CA MET A 250 -2.47 -2.63 18.66
C MET A 250 -2.82 -2.30 20.12
N ILE A 251 -3.98 -1.67 20.38
CA ILE A 251 -4.46 -1.40 21.75
C ILE A 251 -4.60 -2.71 22.51
N GLU A 252 -5.19 -3.74 21.92
CA GLU A 252 -5.32 -5.05 22.58
C GLU A 252 -3.96 -5.72 22.85
N SER A 253 -3.02 -5.57 21.91
CA SER A 253 -1.63 -6.02 22.10
C SER A 253 -0.98 -5.32 23.31
N GLU A 254 -1.10 -3.99 23.43
CA GLU A 254 -0.53 -3.25 24.55
C GLU A 254 -1.26 -3.54 25.88
N ARG A 255 -2.55 -3.85 25.87
CA ARG A 255 -3.27 -4.37 27.03
C ARG A 255 -2.70 -5.70 27.52
N GLN A 256 -2.27 -6.58 26.60
CA GLN A 256 -1.55 -7.79 27.03
C GLN A 256 -0.17 -7.43 27.63
N GLY A 257 0.49 -6.37 27.16
CA GLY A 257 1.69 -5.81 27.80
C GLY A 257 1.47 -5.41 29.25
N VAL A 258 0.32 -4.79 29.57
CA VAL A 258 -0.11 -4.52 30.96
C VAL A 258 -0.27 -5.81 31.75
N ASN A 259 -0.88 -6.85 31.19
CA ASN A 259 -1.04 -8.15 31.84
C ASN A 259 0.32 -8.84 32.13
N ILE A 260 1.28 -8.69 31.21
CA ILE A 260 2.66 -9.15 31.40
C ILE A 260 3.32 -8.39 32.56
N ALA A 261 3.17 -7.06 32.62
CA ALA A 261 3.70 -6.26 33.75
C ALA A 261 3.07 -6.67 35.09
N LYS A 262 1.75 -6.89 35.12
CA LYS A 262 1.05 -7.41 36.30
C LYS A 262 1.56 -8.81 36.73
N ALA A 263 1.93 -9.66 35.77
CA ALA A 263 2.49 -10.98 36.09
C ALA A 263 3.86 -10.88 36.80
N GLN A 264 4.61 -9.78 36.66
CA GLN A 264 5.90 -9.57 37.29
C GLN A 264 5.80 -9.41 38.82
N TYR A 265 4.63 -9.22 39.40
CA TYR A 265 4.39 -9.25 40.85
C TYR A 265 4.28 -10.65 41.39
N LYS A 266 4.19 -11.69 40.57
CA LYS A 266 4.16 -13.09 40.99
C LYS A 266 5.56 -13.67 41.01
N PRO A 267 5.83 -14.68 41.87
CA PRO A 267 7.11 -15.38 41.82
C PRO A 267 7.26 -16.17 40.52
N GLY A 268 8.48 -16.25 40.04
CA GLY A 268 8.92 -17.21 39.02
C GLY A 268 9.62 -18.37 39.71
N PHE A 269 9.66 -19.53 39.10
CA PHE A 269 10.25 -20.73 39.66
C PHE A 269 11.32 -21.30 38.72
N ASP A 270 12.34 -21.92 39.33
CA ASP A 270 13.32 -22.77 38.66
C ASP A 270 13.43 -24.07 39.44
N ILE A 271 13.08 -25.18 38.81
CA ILE A 271 13.08 -26.52 39.42
C ILE A 271 14.20 -27.32 38.78
N GLY A 272 15.10 -27.85 39.57
CA GLY A 272 16.23 -28.65 39.12
C GLY A 272 16.46 -29.91 39.92
N VAL A 273 17.03 -30.89 39.25
CA VAL A 273 17.51 -32.13 39.88
C VAL A 273 18.94 -32.35 39.42
N ASN A 274 19.84 -32.56 40.37
CA ASN A 274 21.25 -32.81 40.13
C ASN A 274 21.65 -34.15 40.74
N TYR A 275 22.47 -34.91 40.04
CA TYR A 275 23.11 -36.11 40.53
C TYR A 275 24.61 -35.83 40.62
N GLY A 276 25.16 -36.03 41.83
CA GLY A 276 26.58 -35.84 42.13
C GLY A 276 27.26 -37.21 42.27
N PHE A 277 28.04 -37.55 41.26
CA PHE A 277 28.87 -38.77 41.27
C PHE A 277 30.12 -38.51 42.10
N ARG A 278 30.38 -39.42 43.06
CA ARG A 278 31.49 -39.30 44.04
C ARG A 278 32.40 -40.54 43.95
N GLU A 279 33.71 -40.31 44.02
CA GLU A 279 34.72 -41.38 44.05
C GLU A 279 35.43 -41.42 45.41
N GLY A 280 35.96 -42.59 45.71
CA GLY A 280 36.74 -42.85 46.97
C GLY A 280 35.93 -43.44 48.10
N ASP A 281 36.64 -43.79 49.20
CA ASP A 281 36.08 -44.53 50.31
C ASP A 281 35.84 -43.62 51.51
N LEU A 282 34.89 -44.05 52.38
CA LEU A 282 34.71 -43.51 53.70
C LEU A 282 35.80 -44.07 54.66
N PRO A 283 36.02 -43.42 55.82
CA PRO A 283 37.00 -43.92 56.81
C PRO A 283 36.78 -45.36 57.32
N ASN A 284 35.58 -45.88 57.05
CA ASN A 284 35.21 -47.27 57.40
C ASN A 284 35.42 -48.26 56.25
N GLY A 285 36.04 -47.86 55.14
CA GLY A 285 36.32 -48.68 53.97
C GLY A 285 35.11 -48.93 53.00
N GLN A 286 34.00 -48.26 53.25
CA GLN A 286 32.84 -48.33 52.34
C GLN A 286 32.96 -47.26 51.23
N GLU A 287 32.49 -47.54 49.99
CA GLU A 287 32.41 -46.58 48.94
C GLU A 287 31.56 -45.35 49.36
N ARG A 288 31.97 -44.16 48.91
CA ARG A 288 31.20 -42.95 49.17
C ARG A 288 29.91 -42.95 48.38
N PRO A 289 28.73 -42.79 49.04
CA PRO A 289 27.46 -42.75 48.34
C PRO A 289 27.36 -41.47 47.47
N ASP A 290 26.77 -41.60 46.28
CA ASP A 290 26.42 -40.48 45.41
C ASP A 290 25.32 -39.60 46.00
N PHE A 291 25.23 -38.37 45.54
CA PHE A 291 24.22 -37.41 46.00
C PHE A 291 23.16 -37.15 44.96
N LEU A 292 21.90 -37.19 45.37
CA LEU A 292 20.78 -36.67 44.61
C LEU A 292 20.30 -35.37 45.28
N THR A 293 20.30 -34.26 44.49
CA THR A 293 19.88 -32.94 44.99
C THR A 293 18.68 -32.44 44.20
N ALA A 294 17.55 -32.22 44.85
CA ALA A 294 16.44 -31.48 44.31
C ALA A 294 16.55 -30.00 44.71
N LYS A 295 16.46 -29.09 43.71
CA LYS A 295 16.59 -27.65 43.93
C LYS A 295 15.33 -26.93 43.45
N LEU A 296 14.75 -26.11 44.32
CA LEU A 296 13.68 -25.18 43.98
C LEU A 296 14.18 -23.76 44.27
N THR A 297 14.28 -22.95 43.20
CA THR A 297 14.62 -21.53 43.34
C THR A 297 13.40 -20.71 42.92
N PHE A 298 13.10 -19.65 43.64
CA PHE A 298 12.00 -18.74 43.30
C PHE A 298 12.40 -17.29 43.50
N ASP A 299 11.89 -16.43 42.60
CA ASP A 299 12.12 -14.99 42.66
C ASP A 299 11.16 -14.34 43.68
N LEU A 300 11.69 -13.50 44.56
CA LEU A 300 10.88 -12.68 45.47
C LEU A 300 10.80 -11.23 44.99
N PRO A 301 9.62 -10.73 44.58
CA PRO A 301 9.45 -9.34 44.15
C PRO A 301 9.32 -8.41 45.37
N LEU A 302 10.41 -8.16 46.09
CA LEU A 302 10.40 -7.38 47.34
C LEU A 302 10.45 -5.85 47.08
N PHE A 303 11.11 -5.40 46.03
CA PHE A 303 11.31 -3.96 45.72
C PHE A 303 10.41 -3.53 44.56
N VAL A 304 9.08 -3.52 44.79
CA VAL A 304 8.08 -3.34 43.74
C VAL A 304 7.94 -1.88 43.27
N ASP A 305 8.09 -0.92 44.15
CA ASP A 305 7.81 0.50 43.99
C ASP A 305 8.62 1.17 42.85
N LYS A 306 9.90 0.81 42.74
CA LYS A 306 10.81 1.36 41.71
C LYS A 306 10.97 0.48 40.47
N ARG A 307 10.45 -0.74 40.47
CA ARG A 307 10.60 -1.69 39.36
C ARG A 307 9.26 -2.10 38.80
N GLN A 308 8.48 -2.91 39.50
CA GLN A 308 7.22 -3.46 39.00
C GLN A 308 6.16 -2.36 38.79
N ASP A 309 6.01 -1.44 39.77
CA ASP A 309 5.07 -0.33 39.68
C ASP A 309 5.41 0.60 38.52
N LYS A 310 6.69 0.90 38.31
CA LYS A 310 7.12 1.74 37.17
C LYS A 310 6.93 1.04 35.85
N GLN A 311 7.18 -0.29 35.78
CA GLN A 311 6.93 -1.07 34.57
C GLN A 311 5.44 -1.16 34.26
N LEU A 312 4.58 -1.32 35.26
CA LEU A 312 3.13 -1.32 35.10
C LEU A 312 2.63 0.07 34.63
N ALA A 313 3.11 1.14 35.26
CA ALA A 313 2.79 2.50 34.85
C ALA A 313 3.21 2.78 33.39
N ALA A 314 4.43 2.38 33.03
CA ALA A 314 4.92 2.51 31.66
C ALA A 314 4.05 1.74 30.65
N SER A 315 3.59 0.54 31.00
CA SER A 315 2.69 -0.26 30.15
C SER A 315 1.31 0.39 30.01
N ASN A 316 0.77 1.00 31.08
CA ASN A 316 -0.50 1.75 30.98
C ASN A 316 -0.36 3.00 30.09
N PHE A 317 0.74 3.74 30.20
CA PHE A 317 0.99 4.90 29.33
C PHE A 317 1.12 4.50 27.86
N LYS A 318 1.67 3.32 27.54
CA LYS A 318 1.68 2.79 26.18
C LYS A 318 0.28 2.56 25.65
N VAL A 319 -0.62 1.97 26.43
CA VAL A 319 -2.03 1.83 26.03
C VAL A 319 -2.65 3.19 25.74
N SER A 320 -2.48 4.17 26.65
CA SER A 320 -3.01 5.52 26.44
C SER A 320 -2.43 6.19 25.20
N ALA A 321 -1.14 6.02 24.92
CA ALA A 321 -0.51 6.59 23.73
C ALA A 321 -1.13 6.04 22.43
N VAL A 322 -1.39 4.72 22.36
CA VAL A 322 -2.04 4.11 21.19
C VAL A 322 -3.51 4.53 21.09
N GLN A 323 -4.21 4.74 22.23
CA GLN A 323 -5.58 5.29 22.22
C GLN A 323 -5.62 6.70 21.65
N TYR A 324 -4.70 7.59 22.04
CA TYR A 324 -4.61 8.92 21.44
C TYR A 324 -4.27 8.88 19.95
N GLN A 325 -3.41 7.93 19.53
CA GLN A 325 -3.14 7.71 18.10
C GLN A 325 -4.41 7.28 17.33
N ARG A 326 -5.24 6.43 17.92
CA ARG A 326 -6.53 6.04 17.36
C ARG A 326 -7.45 7.25 17.15
N ASP A 327 -7.55 8.11 18.17
CA ASP A 327 -8.39 9.30 18.12
C ASP A 327 -7.90 10.28 17.04
N ASP A 328 -6.60 10.42 16.88
CA ASP A 328 -5.98 11.26 15.86
C ASP A 328 -6.28 10.73 14.44
N ILE A 329 -6.09 9.44 14.21
CA ILE A 329 -6.43 8.78 12.94
C ILE A 329 -7.93 8.97 12.61
N LEU A 330 -8.81 8.84 13.59
CA LEU A 330 -10.25 9.04 13.36
C LEU A 330 -10.57 10.49 12.95
N ARG A 331 -9.92 11.47 13.57
CA ARG A 331 -10.04 12.90 13.20
C ARG A 331 -9.57 13.14 11.78
N ASP A 332 -8.44 12.54 11.41
CA ASP A 332 -7.91 12.64 10.04
C ASP A 332 -8.85 12.03 9.01
N LEU A 333 -9.42 10.86 9.28
CA LEU A 333 -10.41 10.22 8.41
C LEU A 333 -11.68 11.07 8.26
N LEU A 334 -12.19 11.66 9.35
CA LEU A 334 -13.34 12.57 9.33
C LEU A 334 -13.03 13.82 8.49
N ALA A 335 -11.87 14.43 8.66
CA ALA A 335 -11.45 15.57 7.85
C ALA A 335 -11.29 15.23 6.37
N GLN A 336 -10.77 14.03 6.06
CA GLN A 336 -10.67 13.52 4.69
C GLN A 336 -12.08 13.30 4.10
N LEU A 337 -13.01 12.72 4.86
CA LEU A 337 -14.39 12.52 4.44
C LEU A 337 -15.04 13.85 4.07
N GLN A 338 -15.00 14.83 4.96
CA GLN A 338 -15.60 16.14 4.74
C GLN A 338 -15.04 16.81 3.47
N ARG A 339 -13.74 16.78 3.28
CA ARG A 339 -13.06 17.33 2.11
C ARG A 339 -13.45 16.61 0.82
N SER A 340 -13.38 15.28 0.82
CA SER A 340 -13.66 14.48 -0.37
C SER A 340 -15.12 14.55 -0.79
N TYR A 341 -16.04 14.57 0.18
CA TYR A 341 -17.49 14.69 -0.07
C TYR A 341 -17.86 16.07 -0.62
N SER A 342 -17.31 17.14 -0.03
CA SER A 342 -17.48 18.49 -0.54
C SER A 342 -16.91 18.64 -1.95
N ASN A 343 -15.73 18.11 -2.22
CA ASN A 343 -15.13 18.15 -3.55
C ASN A 343 -15.99 17.40 -4.56
N TRP A 344 -16.46 16.20 -4.21
CA TRP A 344 -17.32 15.39 -5.07
C TRP A 344 -18.61 16.13 -5.47
N GLN A 345 -19.29 16.76 -4.50
CA GLN A 345 -20.49 17.55 -4.76
C GLN A 345 -20.19 18.78 -5.62
N ARG A 346 -19.15 19.55 -5.30
CA ARG A 346 -18.81 20.79 -6.03
C ARG A 346 -18.35 20.50 -7.46
N TYR A 347 -17.61 19.42 -7.68
CA TYR A 347 -17.28 19.00 -9.04
C TYR A 347 -18.49 18.50 -9.83
N ASP A 348 -19.47 17.88 -9.19
CA ASP A 348 -20.75 17.50 -9.82
C ASP A 348 -21.55 18.72 -10.27
N GLU A 349 -21.72 19.71 -9.38
CA GLU A 349 -22.35 21.00 -9.69
C GLU A 349 -21.64 21.69 -10.87
N ARG A 350 -20.31 21.73 -10.85
CA ARG A 350 -19.51 22.31 -11.93
C ARG A 350 -19.66 21.56 -13.24
N ALA A 351 -19.61 20.23 -13.21
CA ALA A 351 -19.78 19.41 -14.40
C ALA A 351 -21.15 19.67 -15.06
N THR A 352 -22.20 19.71 -14.24
CA THR A 352 -23.56 20.03 -14.67
C THR A 352 -23.66 21.43 -15.29
N HIS A 353 -23.03 22.44 -14.68
CA HIS A 353 -23.02 23.80 -15.22
C HIS A 353 -22.26 23.89 -16.56
N TYR A 354 -21.13 23.19 -16.68
CA TYR A 354 -20.38 23.13 -17.94
C TYR A 354 -21.18 22.46 -19.03
N ASP A 355 -21.83 21.35 -18.75
CA ASP A 355 -22.63 20.58 -19.70
C ASP A 355 -23.82 21.38 -20.22
N HIS A 356 -24.57 22.04 -19.35
CA HIS A 356 -25.79 22.76 -19.71
C HIS A 356 -25.52 24.14 -20.34
N SER A 357 -24.42 24.80 -20.02
CA SER A 357 -24.22 26.21 -20.41
C SER A 357 -22.88 26.48 -21.06
N VAL A 358 -21.75 26.18 -20.38
CA VAL A 358 -20.44 26.74 -20.75
C VAL A 358 -19.95 26.14 -22.08
N LEU A 359 -20.05 24.82 -22.26
CA LEU A 359 -19.66 24.13 -23.50
C LEU A 359 -20.40 24.67 -24.73
N ARG A 360 -21.71 24.78 -24.60
CA ARG A 360 -22.57 25.27 -25.69
C ARG A 360 -22.20 26.71 -26.08
N ARG A 361 -22.08 27.60 -25.09
CA ARG A 361 -21.74 29.01 -25.32
C ARG A 361 -20.32 29.19 -25.91
N ALA A 362 -19.35 28.40 -25.45
CA ALA A 362 -18.01 28.45 -26.01
C ALA A 362 -17.97 28.02 -27.46
N LYS A 363 -18.73 26.97 -27.84
CA LYS A 363 -18.88 26.50 -29.20
C LYS A 363 -19.59 27.53 -30.08
N GLU A 364 -20.74 28.06 -29.61
CA GLU A 364 -21.51 29.09 -30.34
C GLU A 364 -20.64 30.35 -30.59
N ASN A 365 -19.84 30.77 -29.62
CA ASN A 365 -18.92 31.91 -29.75
C ASN A 365 -17.84 31.67 -30.81
N PHE A 366 -17.27 30.44 -30.83
CA PHE A 366 -16.27 30.07 -31.82
C PHE A 366 -16.89 30.03 -33.25
N GLU A 367 -18.04 29.37 -33.40
CA GLU A 367 -18.73 29.25 -34.68
C GLU A 367 -19.11 30.63 -35.24
N ALA A 368 -19.68 31.51 -34.41
CA ALA A 368 -19.99 32.88 -34.82
C ALA A 368 -18.73 33.72 -35.19
N SER A 369 -17.62 33.52 -34.45
CA SER A 369 -16.36 34.19 -34.75
C SER A 369 -15.73 33.67 -36.06
N LEU A 370 -15.87 32.40 -36.35
CA LEU A 370 -15.39 31.78 -37.61
C LEU A 370 -16.17 32.31 -38.80
N GLU A 371 -17.50 32.37 -38.69
CA GLU A 371 -18.39 32.94 -39.74
C GLU A 371 -18.06 34.42 -39.99
N ALA A 372 -18.00 35.23 -38.94
CA ALA A 372 -17.67 36.65 -39.04
C ALA A 372 -16.26 36.90 -39.62
N TYR A 373 -15.30 36.01 -39.35
CA TYR A 373 -13.97 36.05 -39.93
C TYR A 373 -14.00 35.73 -41.43
N GLY A 374 -14.77 34.72 -41.83
CA GLY A 374 -14.97 34.37 -43.28
C GLY A 374 -15.61 35.50 -44.09
N GLU A 375 -16.43 36.34 -43.46
CA GLU A 375 -17.11 37.49 -44.09
C GLU A 375 -16.41 38.84 -43.90
N ASP A 376 -15.14 38.85 -43.45
CA ASP A 376 -14.33 40.07 -43.16
C ASP A 376 -14.95 41.01 -42.12
N ARG A 377 -15.86 40.50 -41.27
CA ARG A 377 -16.52 41.28 -40.19
C ARG A 377 -15.77 41.32 -38.88
N THR A 378 -14.73 40.48 -38.73
CA THR A 378 -13.86 40.44 -37.54
C THR A 378 -12.41 40.15 -37.90
N ASN A 379 -11.47 40.42 -36.98
CA ASN A 379 -10.06 40.18 -37.21
C ASN A 379 -9.64 38.76 -36.74
N PHE A 380 -8.48 38.30 -37.22
CA PHE A 380 -7.92 37.00 -36.92
C PHE A 380 -7.72 36.76 -35.38
N ALA A 381 -7.26 37.78 -34.67
CA ALA A 381 -7.02 37.71 -33.25
C ALA A 381 -8.30 37.39 -32.45
N SER A 382 -9.47 37.88 -32.87
CA SER A 382 -10.76 37.58 -32.26
C SER A 382 -11.18 36.12 -32.50
N LEU A 383 -10.97 35.60 -33.72
CA LEU A 383 -11.21 34.19 -34.04
C LEU A 383 -10.31 33.27 -33.19
N MET A 384 -9.01 33.56 -33.12
CA MET A 384 -8.07 32.75 -32.31
C MET A 384 -8.41 32.75 -30.83
N ARG A 385 -8.83 33.91 -30.29
CA ARG A 385 -9.29 33.97 -28.89
C ARG A 385 -10.51 33.08 -28.65
N ALA A 386 -11.47 33.09 -29.57
CA ALA A 386 -12.66 32.25 -29.48
C ALA A 386 -12.30 30.75 -29.56
N GLN A 387 -11.36 30.36 -30.42
CA GLN A 387 -10.87 28.99 -30.54
C GLN A 387 -10.14 28.52 -29.27
N VAL A 388 -9.24 29.34 -28.70
CA VAL A 388 -8.55 29.02 -27.45
C VAL A 388 -9.54 28.84 -26.30
N VAL A 389 -10.55 29.72 -26.19
CA VAL A 389 -11.60 29.62 -25.18
C VAL A 389 -12.42 28.32 -25.35
N GLU A 390 -12.75 27.94 -26.60
CA GLU A 390 -13.47 26.69 -26.84
C GLU A 390 -12.64 25.48 -26.47
N LEU A 391 -11.36 25.45 -26.86
CA LEU A 391 -10.42 24.38 -26.52
C LEU A 391 -10.26 24.23 -24.99
N ASP A 392 -9.94 25.33 -24.31
CA ASP A 392 -9.75 25.33 -22.85
C ASP A 392 -11.03 24.94 -22.10
N THR A 393 -12.19 25.34 -22.63
CA THR A 393 -13.50 24.94 -22.08
C THR A 393 -13.72 23.43 -22.19
N LYS A 394 -13.42 22.82 -23.34
CA LYS A 394 -13.52 21.36 -23.52
C LYS A 394 -12.55 20.61 -22.59
N LEU A 395 -11.31 21.06 -22.49
CA LEU A 395 -10.31 20.46 -21.61
C LEU A 395 -10.71 20.58 -20.12
N ASN A 396 -11.20 21.76 -19.71
CA ASN A 396 -11.69 21.98 -18.34
C ASN A 396 -12.90 21.11 -17.98
N TYR A 397 -13.83 20.89 -18.92
CA TYR A 397 -14.97 20.00 -18.68
C TYR A 397 -14.53 18.56 -18.39
N ILE A 398 -13.63 18.01 -19.21
CA ILE A 398 -13.10 16.65 -18.98
C ILE A 398 -12.33 16.59 -17.66
N LYS A 399 -11.53 17.63 -17.36
CA LYS A 399 -10.82 17.75 -16.08
C LYS A 399 -11.77 17.73 -14.90
N ILE A 400 -12.86 18.50 -14.92
CA ILE A 400 -13.87 18.57 -13.86
C ILE A 400 -14.50 17.18 -13.63
N LYS A 401 -14.88 16.47 -14.72
CA LYS A 401 -15.41 15.10 -14.62
C LYS A 401 -14.41 14.14 -14.01
N THR A 402 -13.15 14.26 -14.38
CA THR A 402 -12.06 13.44 -13.84
C THR A 402 -11.85 13.72 -12.35
N GLU A 403 -11.78 15.00 -11.95
CA GLU A 403 -11.61 15.37 -10.54
C GLU A 403 -12.82 14.94 -9.68
N ARG A 404 -14.04 15.00 -10.24
CA ARG A 404 -15.22 14.42 -9.58
C ARG A 404 -15.06 12.92 -9.33
N ALA A 405 -14.61 12.17 -10.34
CA ALA A 405 -14.41 10.73 -10.23
C ALA A 405 -13.24 10.38 -9.27
N LYS A 406 -12.19 11.20 -9.22
CA LYS A 406 -11.10 11.04 -8.23
C LYS A 406 -11.60 11.27 -6.80
N ALA A 407 -12.43 12.31 -6.58
CA ALA A 407 -13.07 12.53 -5.29
C ALA A 407 -14.00 11.34 -4.91
N GLN A 408 -14.69 10.75 -5.90
CA GLN A 408 -15.46 9.51 -5.71
C GLN A 408 -14.56 8.33 -5.32
N ALA A 409 -13.40 8.16 -5.93
CA ALA A 409 -12.43 7.11 -5.57
C ALA A 409 -11.90 7.30 -4.13
N ASP A 410 -11.70 8.55 -3.68
CA ASP A 410 -11.32 8.85 -2.30
C ASP A 410 -12.44 8.50 -1.31
N LEU A 411 -13.71 8.75 -1.66
CA LEU A 411 -14.86 8.35 -0.84
C LEU A 411 -15.03 6.83 -0.77
N LEU A 412 -14.78 6.12 -1.87
CA LEU A 412 -14.78 4.66 -1.91
C LEU A 412 -13.69 4.06 -1.00
N TYR A 413 -12.52 4.69 -0.93
CA TYR A 413 -11.49 4.31 0.03
C TYR A 413 -11.95 4.48 1.47
N LEU A 414 -12.59 5.62 1.81
CA LEU A 414 -13.07 5.92 3.16
C LEU A 414 -14.24 5.01 3.60
N GLN A 415 -15.06 4.55 2.68
CA GLN A 415 -16.12 3.58 3.00
C GLN A 415 -15.62 2.12 3.10
N GLY A 416 -14.33 1.87 2.86
CA GLY A 416 -13.75 0.54 2.96
C GLY A 416 -14.14 -0.39 1.81
N ASP A 417 -14.27 0.12 0.57
CA ASP A 417 -14.63 -0.66 -0.62
C ASP A 417 -13.66 -1.83 -0.83
N GLY A 418 -14.02 -3.00 -0.35
CA GLY A 418 -13.19 -4.19 -0.42
C GLY A 418 -13.59 -5.38 0.45
N HIS A 419 -14.66 -5.27 1.21
CA HIS A 419 -15.14 -6.33 2.09
C HIS A 419 -16.29 -7.19 1.49
N GLU A 420 -16.35 -7.27 0.14
CA GLU A 420 -17.22 -8.26 -0.52
C GLU A 420 -16.40 -9.31 -1.24
#